data_a56a41d10d24ea704ee680224ef1ea46
#
_entry.id   a56a41d10d24ea704ee680224ef1ea46
#
_cell.length_a   1.000
_cell.length_b   1.000
_cell.length_c   1.000
_cell.angle_alpha   90.00
_cell.angle_beta   90.00
_cell.angle_gamma   90.00
#
_symmetry.space_group_name_H-M   'P 1'
#
loop_
_entity.id
_entity.type
_entity.pdbx_description
1 polymer ?
#
loop_
_entity_poly.entity_id
_entity_poly.type
_entity_poly.pdbx_seq_one_letter_code
_entity_poly.pdbx_strand_id
1 'polypeptide(L)'
;MGKEIENENWVNKVRAEENRQKDRLNSCPFRMKYHIMPPVGWLNDPNGLCQFQGTYQAYFQYSPLSVNGGGGFWGHCTSQDLLHWQYQDPVLTTDRPEDRSGVYSGSALIEDGTMYLFYTGNVKLPGDYDYIDEGRISSQLMVSSKDGQHMSEKTVLLGMKDYPEDMTAHIRDPKVWKDQGHYYMILGARKRDFDGDRRRDTGCALVYVSDDKKQWKLDHEILPEENFGYMWECPDLFELDGEKILSYCPQGLPAEPERCQNLYQSGYSILTNGETPEKTFREWDLGFDFYAPQTTEDEEGRKILIGWMGLPEIDYPTDKNGWAHCLTIPRELELKGDK
;
A
#
# COMPACT_ATOMS: atom_id res chain seq x y z
N MET A 1 12.97 16.44 22.10
CA MET A 1 13.44 17.76 21.61
C MET A 1 14.22 17.67 20.30
N GLY A 2 15.24 16.83 20.12
CA GLY A 2 15.95 16.74 18.81
C GLY A 2 15.13 16.17 17.67
N LYS A 3 14.35 15.13 17.90
CA LYS A 3 13.51 14.47 16.88
C LYS A 3 12.27 15.28 16.47
N GLU A 4 11.65 16.03 17.39
CA GLU A 4 10.55 16.95 17.06
C GLU A 4 11.02 18.08 16.13
N ILE A 5 12.23 18.61 16.35
CA ILE A 5 12.83 19.66 15.50
C ILE A 5 13.17 19.10 14.09
N GLU A 6 13.58 17.84 13.97
CA GLU A 6 13.82 17.21 12.67
C GLU A 6 12.52 16.93 11.92
N ASN A 7 11.48 16.45 12.59
CA ASN A 7 10.16 16.24 12.00
C ASN A 7 9.51 17.55 11.53
N GLU A 8 9.52 18.60 12.32
CA GLU A 8 9.06 19.92 11.89
C GLU A 8 9.82 20.44 10.65
N ASN A 9 11.08 20.10 10.51
CA ASN A 9 11.89 20.59 9.38
C ASN A 9 11.47 19.94 8.04
N TRP A 10 11.15 18.65 7.98
CA TRP A 10 10.75 18.04 6.71
C TRP A 10 9.30 18.37 6.32
N VAL A 11 8.37 18.47 7.25
CA VAL A 11 7.01 18.97 6.99
C VAL A 11 7.06 20.38 6.42
N ASN A 12 7.87 21.25 7.01
CA ASN A 12 8.05 22.61 6.51
C ASN A 12 8.64 22.67 5.09
N LYS A 13 9.56 21.76 4.75
CA LYS A 13 10.09 21.64 3.38
C LYS A 13 9.02 21.22 2.38
N VAL A 14 8.20 20.24 2.72
CA VAL A 14 7.08 19.80 1.89
C VAL A 14 6.10 20.96 1.68
N ARG A 15 5.68 21.63 2.76
CA ARG A 15 4.77 22.77 2.70
C ARG A 15 5.33 23.95 1.91
N ALA A 16 6.63 24.23 2.01
CA ALA A 16 7.28 25.24 1.20
C ALA A 16 7.21 24.94 -0.30
N GLU A 17 7.43 23.68 -0.70
CA GLU A 17 7.32 23.26 -2.09
C GLU A 17 5.86 23.32 -2.59
N GLU A 18 4.91 22.85 -1.82
CA GLU A 18 3.48 22.94 -2.12
C GLU A 18 3.06 24.40 -2.33
N ASN A 19 3.46 25.29 -1.43
CA ASN A 19 3.15 26.72 -1.54
C ASN A 19 3.82 27.38 -2.74
N ARG A 20 5.06 27.00 -3.06
CA ARG A 20 5.80 27.50 -4.22
C ARG A 20 5.09 27.21 -5.54
N GLN A 21 4.41 26.09 -5.65
CA GLN A 21 3.74 25.63 -6.87
C GLN A 21 2.22 25.86 -6.89
N LYS A 22 1.63 26.32 -5.79
CA LYS A 22 0.19 26.39 -5.57
C LYS A 22 -0.58 27.08 -6.69
N ASP A 23 -0.13 28.25 -7.12
CA ASP A 23 -0.85 29.03 -8.16
C ASP A 23 -0.81 28.34 -9.52
N ARG A 24 0.33 27.76 -9.88
CA ARG A 24 0.49 26.95 -11.10
C ARG A 24 -0.43 25.74 -11.10
N LEU A 25 -0.50 25.04 -9.97
CA LEU A 25 -1.31 23.82 -9.83
C LEU A 25 -2.80 24.14 -9.82
N ASN A 26 -3.22 25.19 -9.11
CA ASN A 26 -4.63 25.63 -9.08
C ASN A 26 -5.13 26.09 -10.44
N SER A 27 -4.27 26.58 -11.32
CA SER A 27 -4.61 26.96 -12.70
C SER A 27 -4.55 25.80 -13.69
N CYS A 28 -4.09 24.61 -13.27
CA CYS A 28 -3.97 23.46 -14.14
C CYS A 28 -5.35 22.90 -14.53
N PRO A 29 -5.69 22.79 -15.83
CA PRO A 29 -7.01 22.36 -16.27
C PRO A 29 -7.30 20.87 -16.02
N PHE A 30 -6.28 20.09 -15.66
CA PHE A 30 -6.40 18.66 -15.37
C PHE A 30 -6.69 18.35 -13.90
N ARG A 31 -6.71 19.36 -13.00
CA ARG A 31 -7.07 19.13 -11.58
C ARG A 31 -8.55 18.75 -11.49
N MET A 32 -8.80 17.65 -10.78
CA MET A 32 -10.13 17.10 -10.57
C MET A 32 -10.75 17.59 -9.25
N LYS A 33 -12.05 17.33 -9.04
CA LYS A 33 -12.79 17.89 -7.90
C LYS A 33 -12.91 16.91 -6.72
N TYR A 34 -13.01 15.61 -7.01
CA TYR A 34 -13.33 14.58 -6.01
C TYR A 34 -12.24 13.54 -5.82
N HIS A 35 -11.25 13.51 -6.70
CA HIS A 35 -10.12 12.61 -6.56
C HIS A 35 -9.08 13.17 -5.60
N ILE A 36 -8.47 12.31 -4.78
CA ILE A 36 -7.24 12.64 -4.08
C ILE A 36 -6.12 12.73 -5.12
N MET A 37 -5.47 13.88 -5.20
CA MET A 37 -4.33 14.14 -6.08
C MET A 37 -3.17 14.63 -5.21
N PRO A 38 -1.90 14.48 -5.62
CA PRO A 38 -0.83 15.08 -4.84
C PRO A 38 -0.97 16.61 -4.85
N PRO A 39 -0.74 17.29 -3.72
CA PRO A 39 -0.66 18.76 -3.72
C PRO A 39 0.38 19.26 -4.73
N VAL A 40 1.50 18.53 -4.89
CA VAL A 40 2.58 18.73 -5.88
C VAL A 40 3.33 17.42 -6.06
N GLY A 41 4.02 17.24 -7.18
CA GLY A 41 4.85 16.06 -7.40
C GLY A 41 4.06 14.79 -7.67
N TRP A 42 4.43 13.69 -7.06
CA TRP A 42 3.93 12.34 -7.35
C TRP A 42 3.09 11.78 -6.22
N LEU A 43 2.03 11.06 -6.57
CA LEU A 43 1.24 10.22 -5.69
C LEU A 43 1.15 8.83 -6.31
N ASN A 44 1.23 7.76 -5.48
CA ASN A 44 0.87 6.40 -5.89
C ASN A 44 -0.03 5.73 -4.85
N ASP A 45 0.27 4.55 -4.37
CA ASP A 45 -0.59 3.67 -3.58
C ASP A 45 -1.39 4.38 -2.48
N PRO A 46 -2.69 4.12 -2.37
CA PRO A 46 -3.44 4.43 -1.16
C PRO A 46 -2.92 3.61 0.01
N ASN A 47 -2.86 4.21 1.19
CA ASN A 47 -2.34 3.59 2.41
C ASN A 47 -3.24 3.93 3.59
N GLY A 48 -3.24 3.08 4.60
CA GLY A 48 -3.82 3.37 5.90
C GLY A 48 -5.29 3.83 5.86
N LEU A 49 -6.06 3.34 4.88
CA LEU A 49 -7.48 3.68 4.74
C LEU A 49 -8.22 3.23 5.98
N CYS A 50 -8.97 4.12 6.60
CA CYS A 50 -9.83 3.83 7.75
C CYS A 50 -10.84 4.93 8.00
N GLN A 51 -11.85 4.64 8.83
CA GLN A 51 -12.65 5.67 9.48
C GLN A 51 -12.21 5.73 10.96
N PHE A 52 -11.82 6.91 11.41
CA PHE A 52 -11.31 7.12 12.75
C PHE A 52 -12.00 8.31 13.38
N GLN A 53 -12.70 8.08 14.51
CA GLN A 53 -13.49 9.10 15.21
C GLN A 53 -14.51 9.82 14.29
N GLY A 54 -15.23 9.02 13.46
CA GLY A 54 -16.23 9.51 12.53
C GLY A 54 -15.68 10.21 11.27
N THR A 55 -14.35 10.25 11.10
CA THR A 55 -13.69 10.90 9.96
C THR A 55 -12.92 9.88 9.12
N TYR A 56 -13.17 9.84 7.82
CA TYR A 56 -12.39 9.02 6.91
C TYR A 56 -10.97 9.56 6.77
N GLN A 57 -10.01 8.65 6.86
CA GLN A 57 -8.59 8.90 6.73
C GLN A 57 -8.08 8.18 5.47
N ALA A 58 -7.36 8.88 4.63
CA ALA A 58 -6.64 8.30 3.49
C ALA A 58 -5.21 8.81 3.51
N TYR A 59 -4.27 7.90 3.63
CA TYR A 59 -2.87 8.17 3.44
C TYR A 59 -2.46 7.66 2.05
N PHE A 60 -1.33 8.13 1.55
CA PHE A 60 -0.84 7.74 0.23
C PHE A 60 0.66 7.92 0.10
N GLN A 61 1.29 7.14 -0.75
CA GLN A 61 2.67 7.35 -1.13
C GLN A 61 2.84 8.73 -1.75
N TYR A 62 3.77 9.54 -1.24
CA TYR A 62 3.91 10.94 -1.64
C TYR A 62 5.37 11.33 -1.90
N SER A 63 5.62 11.95 -3.06
CA SER A 63 6.90 12.47 -3.49
C SER A 63 6.77 13.94 -3.92
N PRO A 64 6.79 14.89 -2.99
CA PRO A 64 6.53 16.30 -3.29
C PRO A 64 7.59 16.95 -4.18
N LEU A 65 8.79 16.41 -4.22
CA LEU A 65 9.93 17.01 -4.94
C LEU A 65 10.18 16.41 -6.32
N SER A 66 9.38 15.43 -6.75
CA SER A 66 9.57 14.71 -8.02
C SER A 66 8.22 14.28 -8.58
N VAL A 67 8.05 14.36 -9.88
CA VAL A 67 6.90 13.79 -10.61
C VAL A 67 7.15 12.35 -11.06
N ASN A 68 8.34 11.80 -10.78
CA ASN A 68 8.76 10.46 -11.19
C ASN A 68 8.82 9.48 -9.99
N GLY A 69 8.13 9.79 -8.90
CA GLY A 69 8.19 9.00 -7.69
C GLY A 69 9.50 9.12 -6.92
N GLY A 70 9.89 8.04 -6.21
CA GLY A 70 11.08 8.02 -5.36
C GLY A 70 10.81 8.59 -3.97
N GLY A 71 9.54 8.63 -3.56
CA GLY A 71 9.06 9.26 -2.36
C GLY A 71 9.60 8.69 -1.06
N GLY A 72 9.44 9.45 -0.01
CA GLY A 72 9.81 9.08 1.32
C GLY A 72 8.77 9.56 2.32
N PHE A 73 7.52 9.80 1.86
CA PHE A 73 6.46 10.32 2.72
C PHE A 73 5.16 9.55 2.53
N TRP A 74 4.38 9.50 3.61
CA TRP A 74 2.94 9.30 3.51
C TRP A 74 2.26 10.66 3.59
N GLY A 75 1.64 11.08 2.48
CA GLY A 75 0.68 12.16 2.45
C GLY A 75 -0.59 11.77 3.15
N HIS A 76 -1.42 12.74 3.53
CA HIS A 76 -2.61 12.52 4.34
C HIS A 76 -3.77 13.38 3.88
N CYS A 77 -4.94 12.78 3.77
CA CYS A 77 -6.22 13.44 3.52
C CYS A 77 -7.29 12.95 4.48
N THR A 78 -8.24 13.83 4.80
CA THR A 78 -9.43 13.50 5.60
C THR A 78 -10.70 13.87 4.86
N SER A 79 -11.79 13.13 5.12
CA SER A 79 -13.12 13.40 4.55
C SER A 79 -14.22 13.02 5.52
N GLN A 80 -15.38 13.69 5.41
CA GLN A 80 -16.60 13.33 6.13
C GLN A 80 -17.57 12.50 5.26
N ASP A 81 -17.34 12.46 3.94
CA ASP A 81 -18.30 11.93 2.97
C ASP A 81 -17.67 11.11 1.84
N LEU A 82 -16.36 10.83 1.90
CA LEU A 82 -15.57 10.13 0.88
C LEU A 82 -15.46 10.85 -0.48
N LEU A 83 -16.01 12.05 -0.60
CA LEU A 83 -15.99 12.84 -1.84
C LEU A 83 -15.22 14.14 -1.70
N HIS A 84 -15.35 14.81 -0.56
CA HIS A 84 -14.68 16.08 -0.30
C HIS A 84 -13.49 15.86 0.63
N TRP A 85 -12.29 15.84 0.06
CA TRP A 85 -11.05 15.56 0.77
C TRP A 85 -10.31 16.83 1.16
N GLN A 86 -9.84 16.86 2.40
CA GLN A 86 -9.01 17.94 2.95
C GLN A 86 -7.59 17.42 3.18
N TYR A 87 -6.60 18.08 2.60
CA TYR A 87 -5.20 17.75 2.78
C TYR A 87 -4.72 18.16 4.17
N GLN A 88 -4.08 17.23 4.84
CA GLN A 88 -3.44 17.37 6.14
C GLN A 88 -1.92 17.37 5.98
N ASP A 89 -1.19 17.59 7.08
CA ASP A 89 0.26 17.42 7.05
C ASP A 89 0.63 15.96 6.79
N PRO A 90 1.69 15.68 6.01
CA PRO A 90 2.21 14.33 5.85
C PRO A 90 2.62 13.75 7.22
N VAL A 91 2.48 12.43 7.40
CA VAL A 91 2.59 11.81 8.74
C VAL A 91 3.81 10.90 8.91
N LEU A 92 4.36 10.36 7.83
CA LEU A 92 5.54 9.48 7.87
C LEU A 92 6.61 9.97 6.89
N THR A 93 7.87 9.81 7.29
CA THR A 93 9.04 10.07 6.46
C THR A 93 10.14 9.07 6.75
N THR A 94 11.21 9.08 5.96
CA THR A 94 12.40 8.23 6.08
C THR A 94 13.34 8.75 7.17
N ASP A 95 12.98 8.58 8.43
CA ASP A 95 13.73 9.09 9.60
C ASP A 95 14.36 7.98 10.47
N ARG A 96 14.32 6.71 10.00
CA ARG A 96 14.89 5.54 10.67
C ARG A 96 15.87 4.80 9.77
N PRO A 97 16.86 4.08 10.35
CA PRO A 97 17.73 3.20 9.58
C PRO A 97 16.96 2.17 8.74
N GLU A 98 15.83 1.67 9.26
CA GLU A 98 15.02 0.61 8.65
C GLU A 98 14.16 1.10 7.47
N ASP A 99 13.94 2.40 7.34
CA ASP A 99 13.12 2.99 6.27
C ASP A 99 13.85 4.08 5.46
N ARG A 100 15.16 4.18 5.59
CA ARG A 100 15.96 5.27 5.02
C ARG A 100 15.89 5.42 3.49
N SER A 101 15.45 4.37 2.78
CA SER A 101 15.27 4.40 1.32
C SER A 101 13.80 4.42 0.90
N GLY A 102 12.86 4.46 1.84
CA GLY A 102 11.43 4.61 1.58
C GLY A 102 10.55 4.12 2.71
N VAL A 103 9.49 4.87 2.98
CA VAL A 103 8.31 4.42 3.73
C VAL A 103 7.31 3.88 2.70
N TYR A 104 7.29 2.55 2.55
CA TYR A 104 6.48 1.88 1.53
C TYR A 104 5.04 1.68 2.01
N SER A 105 4.23 1.03 1.20
CA SER A 105 2.80 0.89 1.42
C SER A 105 2.46 0.08 2.67
N GLY A 106 1.22 0.26 3.12
CA GLY A 106 0.71 -0.37 4.33
C GLY A 106 -0.71 0.05 4.68
N SER A 107 -1.18 -0.36 5.84
CA SER A 107 -2.59 -0.29 6.24
C SER A 107 -2.81 0.32 7.61
N ALA A 108 -4.07 0.52 7.98
CA ALA A 108 -4.51 0.94 9.31
C ALA A 108 -5.31 -0.14 10.02
N LEU A 109 -5.21 -0.15 11.35
CA LEU A 109 -6.10 -0.87 12.26
C LEU A 109 -6.58 0.10 13.34
N ILE A 110 -7.89 0.17 13.54
CA ILE A 110 -8.49 0.99 14.61
C ILE A 110 -8.88 0.07 15.77
N GLU A 111 -8.39 0.39 16.95
CA GLU A 111 -8.72 -0.35 18.16
C GLU A 111 -8.64 0.56 19.41
N ASP A 112 -9.64 0.48 20.27
CA ASP A 112 -9.71 1.19 21.57
C ASP A 112 -9.36 2.69 21.46
N GLY A 113 -9.94 3.37 20.46
CA GLY A 113 -9.71 4.79 20.21
C GLY A 113 -8.25 5.13 19.85
N THR A 114 -7.53 4.17 19.32
CA THR A 114 -6.16 4.31 18.79
C THR A 114 -6.15 3.84 17.35
N MET A 115 -5.53 4.62 16.50
CA MET A 115 -5.20 4.23 15.14
C MET A 115 -3.76 3.70 15.12
N TYR A 116 -3.59 2.52 14.56
CA TYR A 116 -2.29 1.90 14.31
C TYR A 116 -2.06 1.89 12.79
N LEU A 117 -0.94 2.42 12.34
CA LEU A 117 -0.50 2.34 10.95
C LEU A 117 0.66 1.36 10.85
N PHE A 118 0.53 0.41 9.94
CA PHE A 118 1.56 -0.58 9.62
C PHE A 118 2.09 -0.30 8.23
N TYR A 119 3.40 -0.37 8.04
CA TYR A 119 4.01 -0.08 6.74
C TYR A 119 5.32 -0.82 6.57
N THR A 120 5.82 -0.86 5.34
CA THR A 120 7.12 -1.45 5.04
C THR A 120 8.18 -0.36 4.98
N GLY A 121 9.19 -0.49 5.84
CA GLY A 121 10.44 0.24 5.72
C GLY A 121 11.35 -0.45 4.73
N ASN A 122 11.81 0.30 3.74
CA ASN A 122 12.70 -0.20 2.68
C ASN A 122 14.08 0.42 2.78
N VAL A 123 15.10 -0.42 2.62
CA VAL A 123 16.49 0.01 2.52
C VAL A 123 17.09 -0.57 1.25
N LYS A 124 17.70 0.29 0.45
CA LYS A 124 18.58 -0.12 -0.66
C LYS A 124 20.02 0.18 -0.26
N LEU A 125 20.83 -0.87 -0.17
CA LEU A 125 22.25 -0.74 0.13
C LEU A 125 22.99 -0.18 -1.09
N PRO A 126 24.00 0.67 -0.89
CA PRO A 126 24.83 1.14 -1.99
C PRO A 126 25.69 -0.02 -2.52
N GLY A 127 25.74 -0.20 -3.83
CA GLY A 127 26.48 -1.26 -4.48
C GLY A 127 25.82 -1.72 -5.79
N ASP A 128 26.47 -2.64 -6.46
CA ASP A 128 25.95 -3.31 -7.67
C ASP A 128 25.18 -4.57 -7.23
N TYR A 129 23.94 -4.37 -6.80
CA TYR A 129 23.04 -5.41 -6.36
C TYR A 129 21.86 -5.55 -7.32
N ASP A 130 21.27 -6.72 -7.38
CA ASP A 130 20.01 -6.94 -8.12
C ASP A 130 18.77 -6.40 -7.41
N TYR A 131 18.89 -6.13 -6.11
CA TYR A 131 17.79 -5.69 -5.22
C TYR A 131 16.59 -6.65 -5.16
N ILE A 132 16.80 -7.89 -5.60
CA ILE A 132 15.84 -9.00 -5.52
C ILE A 132 16.24 -9.93 -4.37
N ASP A 133 17.43 -10.51 -4.49
CA ASP A 133 17.98 -11.41 -3.46
C ASP A 133 18.93 -10.68 -2.53
N GLU A 134 19.66 -9.69 -3.05
CA GLU A 134 20.68 -8.94 -2.30
C GLU A 134 20.49 -7.42 -2.43
N GLY A 135 21.09 -6.70 -1.49
CA GLY A 135 21.12 -5.23 -1.50
C GLY A 135 19.82 -4.54 -1.06
N ARG A 136 18.76 -5.29 -0.77
CA ARG A 136 17.50 -4.80 -0.21
C ARG A 136 17.29 -5.33 1.19
N ILE A 137 16.80 -4.48 2.08
CA ILE A 137 16.29 -4.87 3.41
C ILE A 137 14.86 -4.38 3.51
N SER A 138 13.97 -5.29 3.84
CA SER A 138 12.55 -5.05 4.02
C SER A 138 12.19 -5.32 5.47
N SER A 139 11.61 -4.33 6.15
CA SER A 139 11.18 -4.45 7.55
C SER A 139 9.73 -3.99 7.67
N GLN A 140 8.95 -4.63 8.52
CA GLN A 140 7.60 -4.17 8.81
C GLN A 140 7.63 -3.32 10.08
N LEU A 141 7.04 -2.14 10.02
CA LEU A 141 7.02 -1.19 11.11
C LEU A 141 5.59 -0.78 11.46
N MET A 142 5.44 -0.29 12.70
CA MET A 142 4.18 0.23 13.21
C MET A 142 4.40 1.59 13.88
N VAL A 143 3.45 2.48 13.69
CA VAL A 143 3.22 3.68 14.52
C VAL A 143 1.79 3.68 15.02
N SER A 144 1.50 4.48 16.03
CA SER A 144 0.14 4.68 16.55
C SER A 144 -0.18 6.16 16.72
N SER A 145 -1.46 6.49 16.67
CA SER A 145 -1.96 7.85 16.84
C SER A 145 -3.28 7.86 17.62
N LYS A 146 -3.52 8.93 18.37
CA LYS A 146 -4.77 9.21 19.06
C LYS A 146 -5.64 10.26 18.35
N ASP A 147 -5.10 10.93 17.36
CA ASP A 147 -5.75 12.03 16.62
C ASP A 147 -5.61 11.95 15.09
N GLY A 148 -4.91 10.93 14.58
CA GLY A 148 -4.71 10.72 13.15
C GLY A 148 -3.56 11.53 12.53
N GLN A 149 -2.94 12.44 13.28
CA GLN A 149 -1.88 13.33 12.78
C GLN A 149 -0.55 13.16 13.52
N HIS A 150 -0.58 13.07 14.85
CA HIS A 150 0.62 12.92 15.65
C HIS A 150 0.93 11.44 15.84
N MET A 151 2.01 10.98 15.23
CA MET A 151 2.43 9.58 15.28
C MET A 151 3.38 9.32 16.45
N SER A 152 3.24 8.15 17.05
CA SER A 152 4.19 7.63 18.03
C SER A 152 5.58 7.40 17.41
N GLU A 153 6.55 7.03 18.24
CA GLU A 153 7.79 6.46 17.73
C GLU A 153 7.52 5.17 16.93
N LYS A 154 8.31 4.96 15.86
CA LYS A 154 8.26 3.80 14.99
C LYS A 154 8.76 2.55 15.71
N THR A 155 8.02 1.47 15.65
CA THR A 155 8.37 0.16 16.21
C THR A 155 8.62 -0.83 15.07
N VAL A 156 9.78 -1.46 15.05
CA VAL A 156 10.07 -2.56 14.11
C VAL A 156 9.38 -3.82 14.61
N LEU A 157 8.62 -4.48 13.75
CA LEU A 157 7.84 -5.68 14.03
C LEU A 157 8.49 -6.93 13.45
N LEU A 158 8.88 -6.88 12.18
CA LEU A 158 9.51 -7.96 11.43
C LEU A 158 10.69 -7.40 10.62
N GLY A 159 11.71 -8.19 10.43
CA GLY A 159 12.86 -7.91 9.58
C GLY A 159 13.31 -9.16 8.83
N MET A 160 14.39 -9.07 8.06
CA MET A 160 14.85 -10.13 7.15
C MET A 160 15.02 -11.51 7.81
N LYS A 161 15.36 -11.57 9.10
CA LYS A 161 15.53 -12.81 9.87
C LYS A 161 14.22 -13.52 10.24
N ASP A 162 13.10 -12.81 10.14
CA ASP A 162 11.77 -13.27 10.54
C ASP A 162 10.97 -13.83 9.36
N TYR A 163 11.55 -13.80 8.15
CA TYR A 163 10.94 -14.33 6.92
C TYR A 163 11.47 -15.72 6.59
N PRO A 164 10.69 -16.55 5.86
CA PRO A 164 11.16 -17.86 5.40
C PRO A 164 12.41 -17.72 4.50
N GLU A 165 13.32 -18.71 4.62
CA GLU A 165 14.60 -18.68 3.91
C GLU A 165 14.48 -18.74 2.38
N ASP A 166 13.39 -19.28 1.86
CA ASP A 166 13.09 -19.38 0.44
C ASP A 166 12.42 -18.12 -0.15
N MET A 167 12.26 -17.07 0.64
CA MET A 167 11.81 -15.77 0.16
C MET A 167 12.97 -14.92 -0.35
N THR A 168 12.70 -14.11 -1.38
CA THR A 168 13.60 -13.02 -1.79
C THR A 168 13.50 -11.84 -0.82
N ALA A 169 14.24 -10.77 -1.07
CA ALA A 169 14.09 -9.53 -0.31
C ALA A 169 12.82 -8.71 -0.68
N HIS A 170 12.00 -9.21 -1.58
CA HIS A 170 10.72 -8.60 -1.94
C HIS A 170 9.60 -9.13 -1.05
N ILE A 171 9.45 -8.53 0.15
CA ILE A 171 8.38 -8.80 1.11
C ILE A 171 7.89 -7.45 1.62
N ARG A 172 6.58 -7.10 1.41
CA ARG A 172 6.08 -5.76 1.69
C ARG A 172 4.56 -5.65 1.77
N ASP A 173 4.07 -4.44 2.00
CA ASP A 173 2.69 -3.98 1.92
C ASP A 173 1.79 -4.66 2.97
N PRO A 174 2.05 -4.45 4.29
CA PRO A 174 1.29 -5.13 5.34
C PRO A 174 -0.16 -4.66 5.37
N LYS A 175 -1.09 -5.61 5.31
CA LYS A 175 -2.48 -5.42 5.68
C LYS A 175 -2.74 -6.13 7.00
N VAL A 176 -3.28 -5.40 7.98
CA VAL A 176 -3.51 -5.93 9.33
C VAL A 176 -4.98 -5.89 9.66
N TRP A 177 -5.49 -7.00 10.24
CA TRP A 177 -6.85 -7.11 10.77
C TRP A 177 -6.86 -7.88 12.10
N LYS A 178 -7.99 -7.85 12.78
CA LYS A 178 -8.24 -8.62 14.00
C LYS A 178 -9.33 -9.63 13.75
N ASP A 179 -9.10 -10.87 14.13
CA ASP A 179 -10.09 -11.94 14.08
C ASP A 179 -9.95 -12.84 15.33
N GLN A 180 -11.09 -13.23 15.93
CA GLN A 180 -11.19 -14.15 17.08
C GLN A 180 -10.22 -13.82 18.24
N GLY A 181 -9.91 -12.53 18.42
CA GLY A 181 -9.03 -12.05 19.49
C GLY A 181 -7.55 -12.01 19.13
N HIS A 182 -7.14 -12.51 17.98
CA HIS A 182 -5.78 -12.45 17.44
C HIS A 182 -5.66 -11.38 16.36
N TYR A 183 -4.45 -10.89 16.14
CA TYR A 183 -4.12 -10.00 15.05
C TYR A 183 -3.44 -10.79 13.93
N TYR A 184 -3.80 -10.50 12.71
CA TYR A 184 -3.22 -11.10 11.52
C TYR A 184 -2.60 -10.00 10.65
N MET A 185 -1.50 -10.34 9.99
CA MET A 185 -0.83 -9.47 9.01
C MET A 185 -0.55 -10.29 7.77
N ILE A 186 -1.05 -9.83 6.62
CA ILE A 186 -0.68 -10.40 5.34
C ILE A 186 0.33 -9.48 4.65
N LEU A 187 1.35 -10.09 4.04
CA LEU A 187 2.43 -9.44 3.29
C LEU A 187 2.50 -10.02 1.88
N GLY A 188 2.69 -9.19 0.89
CA GLY A 188 3.02 -9.63 -0.45
C GLY A 188 4.48 -10.05 -0.53
N ALA A 189 4.76 -11.12 -1.28
CA ALA A 189 6.09 -11.72 -1.35
C ALA A 189 6.43 -12.30 -2.71
N ARG A 190 7.73 -12.47 -2.94
CA ARG A 190 8.32 -13.22 -4.05
C ARG A 190 9.12 -14.39 -3.50
N LYS A 191 8.64 -15.59 -3.80
CA LYS A 191 9.26 -16.87 -3.40
C LYS A 191 10.21 -17.35 -4.45
N ARG A 192 11.43 -17.76 -4.04
CA ARG A 192 12.43 -18.30 -4.94
C ARG A 192 12.01 -19.65 -5.49
N ASP A 193 12.34 -19.89 -6.75
CA ASP A 193 12.29 -21.22 -7.33
C ASP A 193 13.33 -22.14 -6.65
N PHE A 194 12.98 -23.40 -6.46
CA PHE A 194 13.83 -24.39 -5.78
C PHE A 194 15.20 -24.57 -6.47
N ASP A 195 15.22 -24.52 -7.80
CA ASP A 195 16.46 -24.66 -8.58
C ASP A 195 17.21 -23.33 -8.80
N GLY A 196 16.66 -22.21 -8.26
CA GLY A 196 17.22 -20.87 -8.37
C GLY A 196 17.01 -20.22 -9.75
N ASP A 197 16.10 -20.72 -10.58
CA ASP A 197 15.72 -20.06 -11.82
C ASP A 197 14.71 -18.95 -11.56
N ARG A 198 15.17 -17.70 -11.50
CA ARG A 198 14.35 -16.52 -11.24
C ARG A 198 13.14 -16.35 -12.15
N ARG A 199 13.16 -16.94 -13.34
CA ARG A 199 11.99 -16.93 -14.25
C ARG A 199 10.85 -17.78 -13.75
N ARG A 200 11.13 -18.66 -12.78
CA ARG A 200 10.16 -19.54 -12.12
C ARG A 200 9.84 -19.11 -10.68
N ASP A 201 10.39 -17.97 -10.23
CA ASP A 201 9.98 -17.38 -8.97
C ASP A 201 8.46 -17.18 -8.96
N THR A 202 7.84 -17.32 -7.79
CA THR A 202 6.39 -17.30 -7.65
C THR A 202 5.96 -16.19 -6.70
N GLY A 203 4.97 -15.40 -7.12
CA GLY A 203 4.27 -14.47 -6.24
C GLY A 203 3.43 -15.24 -5.22
N CYS A 204 3.45 -14.77 -3.97
CA CYS A 204 2.70 -15.36 -2.88
C CYS A 204 2.35 -14.33 -1.81
N ALA A 205 1.58 -14.72 -0.82
CA ALA A 205 1.37 -13.93 0.37
C ALA A 205 1.78 -14.70 1.63
N LEU A 206 2.34 -13.98 2.62
CA LEU A 206 2.72 -14.51 3.93
C LEU A 206 1.74 -13.99 4.97
N VAL A 207 1.12 -14.89 5.72
CA VAL A 207 0.22 -14.53 6.81
C VAL A 207 0.93 -14.76 8.14
N TYR A 208 1.00 -13.71 8.94
CA TYR A 208 1.55 -13.72 10.30
C TYR A 208 0.43 -13.53 11.31
N VAL A 209 0.60 -14.09 12.49
CA VAL A 209 -0.33 -13.97 13.64
C VAL A 209 0.39 -13.39 14.85
N SER A 210 -0.37 -12.61 15.64
CA SER A 210 0.11 -11.96 16.88
C SER A 210 -1.00 -11.86 17.92
N ASP A 211 -0.63 -11.92 19.20
CA ASP A 211 -1.55 -11.66 20.32
C ASP A 211 -1.49 -10.20 20.81
N ASP A 212 -0.46 -9.45 20.42
CA ASP A 212 -0.15 -8.13 21.00
C ASP A 212 0.20 -7.02 19.96
N LYS A 213 0.13 -7.33 18.68
CA LYS A 213 0.54 -6.46 17.55
C LYS A 213 2.05 -6.18 17.49
N LYS A 214 2.86 -6.75 18.37
CA LYS A 214 4.30 -6.47 18.44
C LYS A 214 5.15 -7.70 18.13
N GLN A 215 4.72 -8.87 18.60
CA GLN A 215 5.40 -10.13 18.34
C GLN A 215 4.60 -10.93 17.32
N TRP A 216 5.20 -11.20 16.19
CA TRP A 216 4.55 -11.85 15.06
C TRP A 216 5.21 -13.20 14.77
N LYS A 217 4.41 -14.18 14.41
CA LYS A 217 4.86 -15.51 13.98
C LYS A 217 4.22 -15.82 12.64
N LEU A 218 4.97 -16.44 11.74
CA LEU A 218 4.41 -16.97 10.52
C LEU A 218 3.34 -18.00 10.86
N ASP A 219 2.14 -17.81 10.32
CA ASP A 219 1.03 -18.72 10.46
C ASP A 219 0.98 -19.67 9.24
N HIS A 220 0.84 -19.10 8.04
CA HIS A 220 0.85 -19.87 6.79
C HIS A 220 1.25 -19.00 5.61
N GLU A 221 1.45 -19.68 4.45
CA GLU A 221 1.65 -19.04 3.15
C GLU A 221 0.41 -19.26 2.29
N ILE A 222 0.01 -18.24 1.53
CA ILE A 222 -1.00 -18.35 0.48
C ILE A 222 -0.25 -18.44 -0.85
N LEU A 223 -0.35 -19.60 -1.50
CA LEU A 223 0.32 -19.90 -2.75
C LEU A 223 -0.72 -20.13 -3.86
N PRO A 224 -0.44 -19.73 -5.11
CA PRO A 224 -1.28 -20.12 -6.24
C PRO A 224 -1.09 -21.62 -6.55
N GLU A 225 -2.11 -22.28 -7.05
CA GLU A 225 -1.97 -23.69 -7.54
C GLU A 225 -1.00 -23.83 -8.71
N GLU A 226 -0.96 -22.83 -9.57
CA GLU A 226 -0.03 -22.70 -10.69
C GLU A 226 0.64 -21.35 -10.62
N ASN A 227 1.86 -21.20 -11.19
CA ASN A 227 2.57 -19.91 -11.14
C ASN A 227 1.68 -18.79 -11.69
N PHE A 228 1.45 -17.78 -10.86
CA PHE A 228 0.61 -16.63 -11.17
C PHE A 228 1.36 -15.32 -10.88
N GLY A 229 2.33 -15.03 -11.75
CA GLY A 229 3.25 -13.91 -11.59
C GLY A 229 4.43 -14.25 -10.65
N TYR A 230 5.48 -13.43 -10.72
CA TYR A 230 6.69 -13.66 -9.93
C TYR A 230 6.69 -12.93 -8.58
N MET A 231 5.79 -11.98 -8.36
CA MET A 231 5.63 -11.20 -7.14
C MET A 231 4.17 -10.79 -6.98
N TRP A 232 3.67 -10.82 -5.75
CA TRP A 232 2.40 -10.21 -5.39
C TRP A 232 2.63 -8.98 -4.53
N GLU A 233 2.07 -7.84 -4.92
CA GLU A 233 2.09 -6.60 -4.16
C GLU A 233 0.71 -6.29 -3.56
N CYS A 234 0.69 -5.43 -2.56
CA CYS A 234 -0.52 -4.87 -1.95
C CYS A 234 -1.60 -5.91 -1.64
N PRO A 235 -1.27 -7.04 -0.95
CA PRO A 235 -2.29 -8.02 -0.61
C PRO A 235 -3.27 -7.43 0.40
N ASP A 236 -4.55 -7.72 0.20
CA ASP A 236 -5.64 -7.34 1.10
C ASP A 236 -6.59 -8.53 1.25
N LEU A 237 -6.70 -9.07 2.47
CA LEU A 237 -7.55 -10.20 2.77
C LEU A 237 -8.73 -9.74 3.61
N PHE A 238 -9.93 -9.93 3.09
CA PHE A 238 -11.17 -9.51 3.75
C PHE A 238 -12.32 -10.47 3.45
N GLU A 239 -13.36 -10.39 4.26
CA GLU A 239 -14.60 -11.11 4.06
C GLU A 239 -15.64 -10.20 3.41
N LEU A 240 -16.39 -10.73 2.46
CA LEU A 240 -17.51 -10.08 1.79
C LEU A 240 -18.62 -11.10 1.57
N ASP A 241 -19.78 -10.88 2.20
CA ASP A 241 -20.96 -11.76 2.11
C ASP A 241 -20.67 -13.24 2.42
N GLY A 242 -19.74 -13.50 3.34
CA GLY A 242 -19.35 -14.85 3.79
C GLY A 242 -18.26 -15.52 2.96
N GLU A 243 -17.77 -14.87 1.90
CA GLU A 243 -16.64 -15.34 1.11
C GLU A 243 -15.35 -14.59 1.49
N LYS A 244 -14.24 -15.31 1.57
CA LYS A 244 -12.92 -14.72 1.77
C LYS A 244 -12.34 -14.28 0.42
N ILE A 245 -12.06 -13.00 0.32
CA ILE A 245 -11.53 -12.35 -0.88
C ILE A 245 -10.06 -11.98 -0.65
N LEU A 246 -9.19 -12.46 -1.51
CA LEU A 246 -7.81 -12.00 -1.60
C LEU A 246 -7.69 -11.02 -2.77
N SER A 247 -7.49 -9.74 -2.47
CA SER A 247 -7.09 -8.73 -3.44
C SER A 247 -5.57 -8.69 -3.48
N TYR A 248 -4.96 -8.62 -4.68
CA TYR A 248 -3.50 -8.57 -4.83
C TYR A 248 -3.11 -8.04 -6.21
N CYS A 249 -1.85 -7.65 -6.33
CA CYS A 249 -1.29 -7.09 -7.56
C CYS A 249 -0.16 -7.99 -8.07
N PRO A 250 -0.46 -8.99 -8.93
CA PRO A 250 0.54 -9.88 -9.48
C PRO A 250 1.36 -9.18 -10.56
N GLN A 251 2.68 -9.30 -10.46
CA GLN A 251 3.63 -8.84 -11.47
C GLN A 251 4.07 -9.98 -12.38
N GLY A 252 4.22 -9.68 -13.67
CA GLY A 252 4.76 -10.62 -14.66
C GLY A 252 3.74 -11.56 -15.30
N LEU A 253 2.45 -11.25 -15.22
CA LEU A 253 1.44 -11.95 -16.00
C LEU A 253 1.55 -11.56 -17.47
N PRO A 254 1.40 -12.53 -18.40
CA PRO A 254 1.34 -12.22 -19.81
C PRO A 254 0.01 -11.50 -20.14
N ALA A 255 0.09 -10.52 -21.04
CA ALA A 255 -1.12 -9.89 -21.58
C ALA A 255 -1.95 -10.89 -22.39
N GLU A 256 -3.26 -10.89 -22.16
CA GLU A 256 -4.25 -11.64 -22.93
C GLU A 256 -5.06 -10.68 -23.84
N PRO A 257 -5.77 -11.14 -24.87
CA PRO A 257 -6.44 -10.26 -25.82
C PRO A 257 -7.41 -9.23 -25.19
N GLU A 258 -8.07 -9.59 -24.09
CA GLU A 258 -9.07 -8.74 -23.41
C GLU A 258 -8.81 -8.57 -21.90
N ARG A 259 -7.68 -9.09 -21.40
CA ARG A 259 -7.34 -9.10 -19.99
C ARG A 259 -5.85 -8.86 -19.79
N CYS A 260 -5.48 -8.46 -18.59
CA CYS A 260 -4.09 -8.28 -18.21
C CYS A 260 -3.31 -7.40 -19.19
N GLN A 261 -3.92 -6.30 -19.66
CA GLN A 261 -3.34 -5.41 -20.66
C GLN A 261 -2.37 -4.37 -20.07
N ASN A 262 -2.43 -4.12 -18.76
CA ASN A 262 -1.54 -3.21 -18.08
C ASN A 262 -0.16 -3.82 -17.88
N LEU A 263 0.84 -2.99 -17.56
CA LEU A 263 2.19 -3.43 -17.24
C LEU A 263 2.20 -4.39 -16.03
N TYR A 264 1.44 -4.06 -15.00
CA TYR A 264 1.18 -4.89 -13.83
C TYR A 264 -0.32 -4.97 -13.59
N GLN A 265 -0.76 -6.08 -13.00
CA GLN A 265 -2.18 -6.36 -12.83
C GLN A 265 -2.64 -6.05 -11.41
N SER A 266 -3.93 -5.84 -11.27
CA SER A 266 -4.57 -5.59 -9.99
C SER A 266 -5.96 -6.19 -9.99
N GLY A 267 -6.23 -7.10 -9.06
CA GLY A 267 -7.49 -7.83 -9.04
C GLY A 267 -7.66 -8.65 -7.78
N TYR A 268 -8.57 -9.60 -7.84
CA TYR A 268 -8.90 -10.47 -6.71
C TYR A 268 -9.21 -11.90 -7.14
N SER A 269 -9.06 -12.80 -6.18
CA SER A 269 -9.56 -14.18 -6.22
C SER A 269 -10.35 -14.47 -4.95
N ILE A 270 -11.37 -15.32 -5.07
CA ILE A 270 -12.06 -15.91 -3.92
C ILE A 270 -11.16 -17.03 -3.39
N LEU A 271 -11.03 -17.17 -2.07
CA LEU A 271 -10.25 -18.26 -1.48
C LEU A 271 -11.07 -19.51 -1.30
N THR A 272 -10.70 -20.58 -1.97
CA THR A 272 -11.27 -21.92 -1.75
C THR A 272 -10.85 -22.42 -0.37
N ASN A 273 -11.83 -22.86 0.45
CA ASN A 273 -11.61 -23.25 1.84
C ASN A 273 -10.90 -22.18 2.69
N GLY A 274 -10.90 -20.92 2.24
CA GLY A 274 -10.29 -19.79 2.93
C GLY A 274 -8.76 -19.71 2.88
N GLU A 275 -8.09 -20.55 2.08
CA GLU A 275 -6.62 -20.64 2.06
C GLU A 275 -6.01 -20.59 0.65
N THR A 276 -6.68 -21.13 -0.37
CA THR A 276 -6.12 -21.22 -1.71
C THR A 276 -6.88 -20.32 -2.68
N PRO A 277 -6.23 -19.43 -3.42
CA PRO A 277 -6.88 -18.63 -4.44
C PRO A 277 -7.49 -19.50 -5.52
N GLU A 278 -8.74 -19.22 -5.87
CA GLU A 278 -9.34 -19.81 -7.08
C GLU A 278 -8.49 -19.47 -8.31
N LYS A 279 -8.54 -20.34 -9.34
CA LYS A 279 -7.87 -20.07 -10.62
C LYS A 279 -8.40 -18.84 -11.34
N THR A 280 -9.61 -18.41 -10.99
CA THR A 280 -10.22 -17.23 -11.60
C THR A 280 -9.77 -15.97 -10.91
N PHE A 281 -8.81 -15.27 -11.52
CA PHE A 281 -8.44 -13.91 -11.15
C PHE A 281 -9.36 -12.93 -11.88
N ARG A 282 -9.92 -11.97 -11.15
CA ARG A 282 -10.81 -10.93 -11.67
C ARG A 282 -10.14 -9.57 -11.47
N GLU A 283 -9.95 -8.83 -12.55
CA GLU A 283 -9.39 -7.47 -12.46
C GLU A 283 -10.40 -6.53 -11.81
N TRP A 284 -9.92 -5.65 -10.90
CA TRP A 284 -10.75 -4.65 -10.23
C TRP A 284 -11.25 -3.54 -11.15
N ASP A 285 -10.49 -3.29 -12.22
CA ASP A 285 -10.78 -2.22 -13.16
C ASP A 285 -10.30 -2.63 -14.56
N LEU A 286 -11.12 -2.37 -15.56
CA LEU A 286 -10.81 -2.66 -16.97
C LEU A 286 -10.33 -1.40 -17.73
N GLY A 287 -10.05 -0.31 -17.01
CA GLY A 287 -9.45 0.92 -17.55
C GLY A 287 -7.96 0.78 -17.79
N PHE A 288 -7.35 1.88 -18.25
CA PHE A 288 -5.93 1.89 -18.59
C PHE A 288 -5.02 1.92 -17.35
N ASP A 289 -5.42 2.64 -16.30
CA ASP A 289 -4.56 2.97 -15.18
C ASP A 289 -5.28 2.62 -13.86
N PHE A 290 -4.94 1.47 -13.31
CA PHE A 290 -5.42 1.08 -11.98
C PHE A 290 -4.42 0.13 -11.32
N TYR A 291 -3.97 0.46 -10.09
CA TYR A 291 -3.03 -0.37 -9.35
C TYR A 291 -3.17 -0.21 -7.84
N ALA A 292 -2.54 -1.09 -7.08
CA ALA A 292 -2.36 -1.05 -5.63
C ALA A 292 -3.63 -0.70 -4.83
N PRO A 293 -4.80 -1.30 -5.09
CA PRO A 293 -6.01 -1.01 -4.33
C PRO A 293 -5.86 -1.44 -2.88
N GLN A 294 -6.54 -0.72 -2.01
CA GLN A 294 -6.70 -1.08 -0.61
C GLN A 294 -8.16 -0.98 -0.21
N THR A 295 -8.63 -1.87 0.66
CA THR A 295 -9.96 -1.78 1.24
C THR A 295 -9.93 -1.28 2.68
N THR A 296 -11.05 -0.77 3.13
CA THR A 296 -11.35 -0.53 4.54
C THR A 296 -12.80 -0.85 4.81
N GLU A 297 -13.12 -1.21 6.05
CA GLU A 297 -14.48 -1.25 6.54
C GLU A 297 -14.75 0.03 7.32
N ASP A 298 -15.86 0.68 7.02
CA ASP A 298 -16.26 1.88 7.74
C ASP A 298 -17.17 1.54 8.95
N GLU A 299 -17.53 2.57 9.73
CA GLU A 299 -18.35 2.42 10.95
C GLU A 299 -19.79 1.96 10.62
N GLU A 300 -20.24 2.00 9.36
CA GLU A 300 -21.52 1.48 8.88
C GLU A 300 -21.43 0.04 8.36
N GLY A 301 -20.22 -0.56 8.36
CA GLY A 301 -19.95 -1.91 7.89
C GLY A 301 -19.82 -2.02 6.36
N ARG A 302 -19.68 -0.89 5.66
CA ARG A 302 -19.45 -0.90 4.21
C ARG A 302 -17.98 -1.21 3.91
N LYS A 303 -17.75 -2.07 2.93
CA LYS A 303 -16.42 -2.35 2.43
C LYS A 303 -16.08 -1.37 1.30
N ILE A 304 -15.16 -0.45 1.58
CA ILE A 304 -14.78 0.63 0.65
C ILE A 304 -13.43 0.32 0.05
N LEU A 305 -13.32 0.39 -1.27
CA LEU A 305 -12.09 0.20 -2.03
C LEU A 305 -11.65 1.53 -2.66
N ILE A 306 -10.36 1.82 -2.56
CA ILE A 306 -9.69 2.93 -3.27
C ILE A 306 -8.44 2.34 -3.91
N GLY A 307 -8.20 2.67 -5.19
CA GLY A 307 -7.00 2.28 -5.94
C GLY A 307 -6.19 3.48 -6.41
N TRP A 308 -4.94 3.24 -6.78
CA TRP A 308 -4.12 4.22 -7.48
C TRP A 308 -4.55 4.27 -8.96
N MET A 309 -5.00 5.41 -9.41
CA MET A 309 -5.31 5.71 -10.80
C MET A 309 -4.02 6.16 -11.50
N GLY A 310 -3.17 5.19 -11.74
CA GLY A 310 -1.82 5.32 -12.28
C GLY A 310 -1.16 3.96 -12.40
N LEU A 311 -0.01 3.94 -13.05
CA LEU A 311 0.88 2.79 -13.19
C LEU A 311 2.32 3.26 -13.02
N PRO A 312 3.23 2.42 -12.50
CA PRO A 312 4.66 2.74 -12.47
C PRO A 312 5.23 2.76 -13.90
N GLU A 313 6.35 3.45 -14.08
CA GLU A 313 7.14 3.45 -15.33
C GLU A 313 6.42 4.03 -16.56
N ILE A 314 5.37 4.84 -16.37
CA ILE A 314 4.63 5.51 -17.43
C ILE A 314 4.63 7.01 -17.19
N ASP A 315 4.96 7.79 -18.23
CA ASP A 315 4.89 9.25 -18.22
C ASP A 315 3.45 9.73 -18.42
N TYR A 316 3.08 10.77 -17.68
CA TYR A 316 1.72 11.34 -17.73
C TYR A 316 1.72 12.76 -18.29
N PRO A 317 0.64 13.17 -19.00
CA PRO A 317 0.51 14.53 -19.52
C PRO A 317 0.61 15.61 -18.46
N THR A 318 0.33 15.29 -17.20
CA THR A 318 0.37 16.21 -16.05
C THR A 318 1.77 16.42 -15.47
N ASP A 319 2.77 15.61 -15.82
CA ASP A 319 4.15 15.72 -15.34
C ASP A 319 4.75 17.10 -15.64
N LYS A 320 4.51 17.60 -16.84
CA LYS A 320 4.90 18.97 -17.25
C LYS A 320 4.21 20.06 -16.43
N ASN A 321 3.11 19.74 -15.75
CA ASN A 321 2.39 20.65 -14.88
C ASN A 321 2.85 20.55 -13.42
N GLY A 322 3.80 19.66 -13.11
CA GLY A 322 4.40 19.50 -11.80
C GLY A 322 3.64 18.58 -10.86
N TRP A 323 2.78 17.70 -11.39
CA TRP A 323 2.09 16.68 -10.60
C TRP A 323 1.74 15.46 -11.45
N ALA A 324 1.68 14.30 -10.81
CA ALA A 324 1.33 13.04 -11.44
C ALA A 324 0.41 12.19 -10.56
N HIS A 325 -0.56 11.56 -11.18
CA HIS A 325 -1.51 10.58 -10.66
C HIS A 325 -2.58 11.12 -9.71
N CYS A 326 -3.48 10.23 -9.35
CA CYS A 326 -4.52 10.44 -8.35
C CYS A 326 -4.99 9.09 -7.80
N LEU A 327 -5.77 9.11 -6.74
CA LEU A 327 -6.53 7.94 -6.31
C LEU A 327 -7.89 7.91 -7.01
N THR A 328 -8.46 6.71 -7.16
CA THR A 328 -9.83 6.54 -7.68
C THR A 328 -10.85 7.18 -6.74
N ILE A 329 -12.06 7.39 -7.23
CA ILE A 329 -13.21 7.64 -6.36
C ILE A 329 -13.44 6.37 -5.53
N PRO A 330 -13.75 6.50 -4.21
CA PRO A 330 -14.09 5.36 -3.36
C PRO A 330 -15.25 4.54 -3.93
N ARG A 331 -15.13 3.21 -3.86
CA ARG A 331 -16.12 2.26 -4.36
C ARG A 331 -16.58 1.38 -3.20
N GLU A 332 -17.88 1.26 -2.99
CA GLU A 332 -18.45 0.25 -2.11
C GLU A 332 -18.45 -1.09 -2.82
N LEU A 333 -18.04 -2.15 -2.14
CA LEU A 333 -17.98 -3.50 -2.66
C LEU A 333 -19.19 -4.29 -2.21
N GLU A 334 -19.79 -5.01 -3.14
CA GLU A 334 -20.86 -5.97 -2.93
C GLU A 334 -20.58 -7.23 -3.74
N LEU A 335 -20.84 -8.40 -3.19
CA LEU A 335 -20.74 -9.66 -3.92
C LEU A 335 -22.08 -9.97 -4.59
N LYS A 336 -22.10 -10.15 -5.90
CA LYS A 336 -23.29 -10.52 -6.67
C LYS A 336 -23.10 -11.87 -7.34
N GLY A 337 -23.69 -12.91 -6.75
CA GLY A 337 -23.49 -14.28 -7.17
C GLY A 337 -22.08 -14.76 -6.82
N ASP A 338 -21.34 -15.16 -7.83
CA ASP A 338 -19.93 -15.57 -7.75
C ASP A 338 -18.95 -14.50 -8.30
N LYS A 339 -19.40 -13.23 -8.35
CA LYS A 339 -18.65 -12.09 -8.91
C LYS A 339 -18.66 -10.89 -7.99
#